data_edcb40b52b8dd7fb73b7c2f1e1f3ef29
#
_entry.id   edcb40b52b8dd7fb73b7c2f1e1f3ef29
#
_cell.length_a   1.000
_cell.length_b   1.000
_cell.length_c   1.000
_cell.angle_alpha   90.00
_cell.angle_beta   90.00
_cell.angle_gamma   90.00
#
_symmetry.space_group_name_H-M   'P 1'
#
loop_
_entity.id
_entity.type
_entity.pdbx_description
1 polymer ?
#
loop_
_entity_poly.entity_id
_entity_poly.type
_entity_poly.pdbx_seq_one_letter_code
_entity_poly.pdbx_strand_id
1 'polypeptide(L)'
;MNRIILVLFIAVFFCFVQNTEGQSKYTNKGTSLIYPNGKWISLFNGKDLDGWTLKVTGYKPGENPLNGFRVENGILKIDYSKFDKFNGRFGHLFYKEKLSSYILHVEYRFVGEMLPDAPSYCYRNSGVMVHSQSPESMDIDQNWPVSIEVQLLGSTDSVKQTTANICTPGTTVYYKDQPTNEHCISSNSKYFFDGEWVNLDIIVEGGKTITNIVNSDTVLVCSKPQIGGYLLPKNYPLPEGTLLEDGYIALQAEGQPLEFRRVDLKKLDRK
;
A
#
# COMPACT_ATOMS: atom_id res chain seq x y z
N MET A 1 -76.79 -12.96 26.06
CA MET A 1 -75.43 -13.55 26.00
C MET A 1 -74.72 -13.05 24.76
N ASN A 2 -74.02 -11.89 24.85
CA ASN A 2 -73.31 -11.29 23.74
C ASN A 2 -71.86 -11.71 23.84
N ARG A 3 -71.36 -12.40 22.81
CA ARG A 3 -69.92 -12.72 22.65
C ARG A 3 -69.26 -11.58 21.87
N ILE A 4 -68.34 -10.88 22.52
CA ILE A 4 -67.48 -9.84 21.92
C ILE A 4 -66.31 -10.62 21.32
N ILE A 5 -66.10 -10.50 19.96
CA ILE A 5 -64.93 -10.99 19.26
C ILE A 5 -63.92 -9.88 19.26
N LEU A 6 -62.79 -10.12 19.97
CA LEU A 6 -61.63 -9.22 19.98
C LEU A 6 -60.73 -9.54 18.76
N VAL A 7 -60.66 -8.66 17.78
CA VAL A 7 -59.75 -8.75 16.64
C VAL A 7 -58.43 -8.09 17.00
N LEU A 8 -57.37 -8.91 17.17
CA LEU A 8 -56.01 -8.46 17.37
C LEU A 8 -55.43 -8.03 16.02
N PHE A 9 -55.17 -6.74 15.84
CA PHE A 9 -54.31 -6.24 14.72
C PHE A 9 -52.86 -6.42 15.10
N ILE A 10 -52.14 -7.34 14.44
CA ILE A 10 -50.71 -7.46 14.51
C ILE A 10 -50.14 -6.49 13.50
N ALA A 11 -49.60 -5.37 13.96
CA ALA A 11 -48.83 -4.44 13.14
C ALA A 11 -47.44 -5.03 12.93
N VAL A 12 -47.16 -5.50 11.70
CA VAL A 12 -45.81 -5.92 11.30
C VAL A 12 -45.02 -4.64 10.99
N PHE A 13 -44.11 -4.29 11.90
CA PHE A 13 -43.14 -3.21 11.67
C PHE A 13 -42.05 -3.76 10.73
N PHE A 14 -42.11 -3.41 9.45
CA PHE A 14 -40.98 -3.56 8.54
C PHE A 14 -39.92 -2.55 8.93
N CYS A 15 -38.89 -3.01 9.63
CA CYS A 15 -37.68 -2.22 9.85
C CYS A 15 -36.93 -2.16 8.52
N PHE A 16 -37.09 -1.06 7.75
CA PHE A 16 -36.18 -0.72 6.66
C PHE A 16 -34.84 -0.36 7.30
N VAL A 17 -33.88 -1.29 7.23
CA VAL A 17 -32.46 -0.98 7.47
C VAL A 17 -32.01 -0.15 6.29
N GLN A 18 -32.03 1.16 6.41
CA GLN A 18 -31.30 2.04 5.52
C GLN A 18 -29.81 1.83 5.79
N ASN A 19 -29.12 1.17 4.85
CA ASN A 19 -27.67 1.21 4.77
C ASN A 19 -27.27 2.65 4.47
N THR A 20 -27.04 3.44 5.51
CA THR A 20 -26.28 4.67 5.38
C THR A 20 -24.84 4.30 5.13
N GLU A 21 -24.39 4.41 3.87
CA GLU A 21 -22.96 4.41 3.54
C GLU A 21 -22.30 5.48 4.41
N GLY A 22 -21.55 5.02 5.42
CA GLY A 22 -20.86 5.88 6.36
C GLY A 22 -19.80 6.68 5.62
N GLN A 23 -20.02 7.98 5.48
CA GLN A 23 -18.97 8.91 5.12
C GLN A 23 -17.93 8.90 6.25
N SER A 24 -16.80 8.25 6.02
CA SER A 24 -15.65 8.30 6.91
C SER A 24 -15.10 9.74 6.89
N LYS A 25 -15.34 10.49 7.96
CA LYS A 25 -14.75 11.81 8.17
C LYS A 25 -13.42 11.64 8.90
N TYR A 26 -12.33 11.84 8.22
CA TYR A 26 -11.02 11.97 8.86
C TYR A 26 -10.81 13.44 9.21
N THR A 27 -10.71 13.74 10.49
CA THR A 27 -10.43 15.11 10.97
C THR A 27 -9.01 15.18 11.50
N ASN A 28 -8.15 15.91 10.82
CA ASN A 28 -6.90 16.41 11.41
C ASN A 28 -7.16 17.78 12.03
N LYS A 29 -6.40 18.18 13.06
CA LYS A 29 -6.56 19.50 13.71
C LYS A 29 -6.38 20.62 12.68
N GLY A 30 -7.47 21.03 12.02
CA GLY A 30 -7.52 22.20 11.16
C GLY A 30 -8.06 21.99 9.74
N THR A 31 -8.09 20.80 9.17
CA THR A 31 -8.64 20.57 7.82
C THR A 31 -9.39 19.24 7.74
N SER A 32 -10.69 19.33 7.48
CA SER A 32 -11.50 18.15 7.13
C SER A 32 -11.14 17.75 5.70
N LEU A 33 -10.43 16.63 5.52
CA LEU A 33 -10.25 16.05 4.20
C LEU A 33 -11.59 15.48 3.74
N ILE A 34 -12.27 16.22 2.86
CA ILE A 34 -13.48 15.73 2.20
C ILE A 34 -13.02 14.96 0.98
N TYR A 35 -13.05 13.62 1.06
CA TYR A 35 -12.80 12.79 -0.11
C TYR A 35 -13.92 13.02 -1.15
N PRO A 36 -13.57 13.26 -2.42
CA PRO A 36 -14.55 13.46 -3.46
C PRO A 36 -15.49 12.26 -3.57
N ASN A 37 -16.71 12.47 -4.02
CA ASN A 37 -17.67 11.41 -4.30
C ASN A 37 -17.10 10.46 -5.35
N GLY A 38 -16.93 9.18 -5.01
CA GLY A 38 -16.42 8.14 -5.89
C GLY A 38 -16.56 6.79 -5.22
N LYS A 39 -16.70 5.74 -6.02
CA LYS A 39 -16.85 4.36 -5.51
C LYS A 39 -15.48 3.80 -5.14
N TRP A 40 -15.37 3.17 -3.98
CA TRP A 40 -14.25 2.33 -3.63
C TRP A 40 -14.28 1.03 -4.44
N ILE A 41 -13.13 0.62 -4.91
CA ILE A 41 -12.87 -0.62 -5.68
C ILE A 41 -11.90 -1.43 -4.85
N SER A 42 -12.29 -2.64 -4.47
CA SER A 42 -11.32 -3.55 -3.84
C SER A 42 -10.37 -4.07 -4.92
N LEU A 43 -9.08 -3.82 -4.74
CA LEU A 43 -8.03 -4.34 -5.62
C LEU A 43 -7.69 -5.79 -5.28
N PHE A 44 -8.03 -6.22 -4.08
CA PHE A 44 -7.81 -7.54 -3.54
C PHE A 44 -9.17 -8.25 -3.36
N ASN A 45 -9.36 -9.37 -4.07
CA ASN A 45 -10.65 -10.08 -4.11
C ASN A 45 -10.89 -11.02 -2.90
N GLY A 46 -9.89 -11.22 -2.03
CA GLY A 46 -9.96 -12.10 -0.86
C GLY A 46 -9.89 -13.60 -1.17
N LYS A 47 -9.63 -14.00 -2.43
CA LYS A 47 -9.64 -15.41 -2.88
C LYS A 47 -8.32 -15.86 -3.47
N ASP A 48 -7.75 -15.06 -4.35
CA ASP A 48 -6.54 -15.35 -5.12
C ASP A 48 -5.81 -14.07 -5.53
N LEU A 49 -4.78 -14.19 -6.35
CA LEU A 49 -3.98 -13.08 -6.87
C LEU A 49 -4.46 -12.60 -8.25
N ASP A 50 -5.70 -12.88 -8.64
CA ASP A 50 -6.23 -12.40 -9.92
C ASP A 50 -6.20 -10.87 -9.99
N GLY A 51 -5.74 -10.36 -11.14
CA GLY A 51 -5.51 -8.92 -11.32
C GLY A 51 -4.14 -8.41 -10.79
N TRP A 52 -3.27 -9.30 -10.32
CA TRP A 52 -1.94 -8.97 -9.85
C TRP A 52 -0.86 -9.77 -10.59
N THR A 53 0.30 -9.14 -10.83
CA THR A 53 1.49 -9.77 -11.41
C THR A 53 2.64 -9.68 -10.42
N LEU A 54 3.19 -10.83 -10.05
CA LEU A 54 4.38 -10.90 -9.18
C LEU A 54 5.65 -10.75 -10.00
N LYS A 55 6.60 -9.95 -9.51
CA LYS A 55 7.99 -9.90 -9.98
C LYS A 55 8.93 -10.10 -8.79
N VAL A 56 9.73 -11.13 -8.85
CA VAL A 56 10.75 -11.45 -7.84
C VAL A 56 12.11 -11.37 -8.50
N THR A 57 13.14 -10.89 -7.78
CA THR A 57 14.53 -10.85 -8.24
C THR A 57 14.98 -12.24 -8.67
N GLY A 58 15.55 -12.34 -9.86
CA GLY A 58 15.99 -13.60 -10.47
C GLY A 58 14.88 -14.41 -11.17
N TYR A 59 13.63 -13.96 -11.14
CA TYR A 59 12.46 -14.63 -11.74
C TYR A 59 11.76 -13.77 -12.77
N LYS A 60 11.11 -14.40 -13.74
CA LYS A 60 10.28 -13.70 -14.73
C LYS A 60 8.98 -13.16 -14.09
N PRO A 61 8.36 -12.10 -14.63
CA PRO A 61 7.05 -11.66 -14.20
C PRO A 61 6.03 -12.81 -14.22
N GLY A 62 5.22 -12.91 -13.17
CA GLY A 62 4.21 -13.96 -12.97
C GLY A 62 4.71 -15.20 -12.22
N GLU A 63 6.02 -15.41 -12.08
CA GLU A 63 6.53 -16.52 -11.29
C GLU A 63 6.44 -16.25 -9.79
N ASN A 64 5.90 -17.23 -9.03
CA ASN A 64 5.71 -17.14 -7.58
C ASN A 64 6.51 -18.25 -6.88
N PRO A 65 7.82 -18.03 -6.61
CA PRO A 65 8.66 -19.03 -6.02
C PRO A 65 8.14 -19.46 -4.65
N LEU A 66 8.08 -20.79 -4.45
CA LEU A 66 7.63 -21.44 -3.19
C LEU A 66 6.25 -20.97 -2.71
N ASN A 67 5.45 -20.35 -3.59
CA ASN A 67 4.14 -19.77 -3.26
C ASN A 67 4.23 -18.75 -2.10
N GLY A 68 5.24 -17.89 -2.15
CA GLY A 68 5.52 -16.88 -1.13
C GLY A 68 4.45 -15.80 -1.03
N PHE A 69 3.75 -15.53 -2.12
CA PHE A 69 2.57 -14.68 -2.13
C PHE A 69 1.34 -15.55 -2.33
N ARG A 70 0.40 -15.50 -1.41
CA ARG A 70 -0.83 -16.28 -1.51
C ARG A 70 -1.96 -15.67 -0.72
N VAL A 71 -3.15 -16.16 -0.99
CA VAL A 71 -4.36 -15.78 -0.25
C VAL A 71 -4.82 -16.95 0.61
N GLU A 72 -4.99 -16.70 1.91
CA GLU A 72 -5.54 -17.66 2.85
C GLU A 72 -6.57 -16.97 3.77
N ASN A 73 -7.77 -17.52 3.87
CA ASN A 73 -8.84 -17.01 4.73
C ASN A 73 -9.17 -15.52 4.50
N GLY A 74 -9.15 -15.07 3.24
CA GLY A 74 -9.40 -13.68 2.89
C GLY A 74 -8.24 -12.71 3.16
N ILE A 75 -7.07 -13.22 3.52
CA ILE A 75 -5.86 -12.44 3.81
C ILE A 75 -4.83 -12.68 2.71
N LEU A 76 -4.31 -11.62 2.11
CA LEU A 76 -3.12 -11.68 1.28
C LEU A 76 -1.89 -11.77 2.18
N LYS A 77 -1.15 -12.87 2.03
CA LYS A 77 0.04 -13.16 2.83
C LYS A 77 1.30 -13.09 1.99
N ILE A 78 2.30 -12.42 2.53
CA ILE A 78 3.69 -12.61 2.15
C ILE A 78 4.28 -13.54 3.20
N ASP A 79 4.57 -14.78 2.79
CA ASP A 79 4.92 -15.87 3.70
C ASP A 79 6.19 -16.56 3.24
N TYR A 80 7.11 -16.68 4.16
CA TYR A 80 8.41 -17.31 3.95
C TYR A 80 8.55 -18.66 4.65
N SER A 81 7.46 -19.27 5.12
CA SER A 81 7.47 -20.56 5.85
C SER A 81 8.09 -21.73 5.07
N LYS A 82 8.14 -21.63 3.73
CA LYS A 82 8.75 -22.64 2.84
C LYS A 82 10.15 -22.25 2.35
N PHE A 83 10.67 -21.14 2.83
CA PHE A 83 11.98 -20.63 2.43
C PHE A 83 13.02 -20.97 3.49
N ASP A 84 14.11 -21.62 3.08
CA ASP A 84 15.27 -21.85 3.96
C ASP A 84 16.08 -20.56 4.13
N LYS A 85 16.14 -19.75 3.07
CA LYS A 85 16.93 -18.51 2.99
C LYS A 85 16.24 -17.48 2.10
N PHE A 86 16.53 -16.22 2.37
CA PHE A 86 16.08 -15.09 1.54
C PHE A 86 16.76 -15.10 0.16
N ASN A 87 18.08 -15.28 0.12
CA ASN A 87 18.89 -15.31 -1.10
C ASN A 87 18.67 -14.08 -2.01
N GLY A 88 18.43 -12.90 -1.44
CA GLY A 88 18.20 -11.68 -2.21
C GLY A 88 16.91 -11.66 -3.04
N ARG A 89 15.92 -12.49 -2.70
CA ARG A 89 14.64 -12.59 -3.43
C ARG A 89 13.68 -11.49 -2.98
N PHE A 90 14.01 -10.24 -3.35
CA PHE A 90 13.07 -9.13 -3.23
C PHE A 90 11.89 -9.35 -4.17
N GLY A 91 10.68 -9.10 -3.72
CA GLY A 91 9.47 -9.36 -4.49
C GLY A 91 8.51 -8.17 -4.47
N HIS A 92 7.79 -7.99 -5.57
CA HIS A 92 6.78 -6.95 -5.72
C HIS A 92 5.56 -7.51 -6.42
N LEU A 93 4.39 -7.37 -5.80
CA LEU A 93 3.11 -7.79 -6.34
C LEU A 93 2.42 -6.58 -6.97
N PHE A 94 2.40 -6.50 -8.29
CA PHE A 94 1.93 -5.36 -9.07
C PHE A 94 0.45 -5.48 -9.39
N TYR A 95 -0.32 -4.42 -9.13
CA TYR A 95 -1.68 -4.31 -9.63
C TYR A 95 -1.68 -4.02 -11.14
N LYS A 96 -2.62 -4.63 -11.87
CA LYS A 96 -2.66 -4.65 -13.35
C LYS A 96 -2.85 -3.31 -14.03
N GLU A 97 -3.40 -2.30 -13.35
CA GLU A 97 -3.73 -1.01 -13.97
C GLU A 97 -2.68 0.04 -13.67
N LYS A 98 -2.34 0.83 -14.69
CA LYS A 98 -1.57 2.07 -14.57
C LYS A 98 -2.49 3.19 -14.10
N LEU A 99 -2.12 3.89 -13.03
CA LEU A 99 -2.95 4.85 -12.33
C LEU A 99 -2.24 6.18 -12.14
N SER A 100 -3.00 7.29 -12.16
CA SER A 100 -2.48 8.65 -12.01
C SER A 100 -2.92 9.30 -10.69
N SER A 101 -4.23 9.48 -10.50
CA SER A 101 -4.76 10.17 -9.31
C SER A 101 -5.77 9.28 -8.60
N TYR A 102 -5.51 9.01 -7.32
CA TYR A 102 -6.32 8.07 -6.54
C TYR A 102 -6.06 8.20 -5.04
N ILE A 103 -6.94 7.59 -4.25
CA ILE A 103 -6.71 7.26 -2.86
C ILE A 103 -6.57 5.74 -2.79
N LEU A 104 -5.49 5.26 -2.21
CA LEU A 104 -5.25 3.86 -1.92
C LEU A 104 -5.34 3.64 -0.42
N HIS A 105 -6.25 2.78 0.01
CA HIS A 105 -6.38 2.34 1.40
C HIS A 105 -5.77 0.97 1.57
N VAL A 106 -4.85 0.81 2.52
CA VAL A 106 -4.16 -0.45 2.81
C VAL A 106 -4.25 -0.74 4.31
N GLU A 107 -4.67 -1.95 4.64
CA GLU A 107 -4.60 -2.45 6.01
C GLU A 107 -3.60 -3.61 6.07
N TYR A 108 -2.52 -3.42 6.82
CA TYR A 108 -1.40 -4.38 6.91
C TYR A 108 -0.96 -4.64 8.34
N ARG A 109 -0.24 -5.74 8.55
CA ARG A 109 0.49 -6.03 9.80
C ARG A 109 1.73 -6.89 9.53
N PHE A 110 2.76 -6.71 10.32
CA PHE A 110 3.90 -7.63 10.36
C PHE A 110 3.57 -8.84 11.23
N VAL A 111 4.08 -10.00 10.81
CA VAL A 111 3.91 -11.28 11.51
C VAL A 111 5.18 -12.12 11.37
N GLY A 112 5.37 -13.08 12.26
CA GLY A 112 6.47 -14.05 12.16
C GLY A 112 7.87 -13.43 12.20
N GLU A 113 8.87 -14.22 11.85
CA GLU A 113 10.27 -13.84 11.90
C GLU A 113 10.84 -13.60 10.50
N MET A 114 11.78 -12.65 10.42
CA MET A 114 12.54 -12.38 9.20
C MET A 114 13.45 -13.57 8.88
N LEU A 115 13.64 -13.85 7.59
CA LEU A 115 14.59 -14.87 7.15
C LEU A 115 16.02 -14.52 7.61
N PRO A 116 16.81 -15.53 8.09
CA PRO A 116 18.06 -15.29 8.81
C PRO A 116 19.17 -14.64 7.97
N ASP A 117 19.14 -14.79 6.63
CA ASP A 117 20.12 -14.22 5.71
C ASP A 117 19.63 -12.94 5.02
N ALA A 118 18.44 -12.44 5.38
CA ALA A 118 17.95 -11.16 4.88
C ALA A 118 18.80 -10.02 5.49
N PRO A 119 19.13 -8.99 4.71
CA PRO A 119 19.83 -7.82 5.24
C PRO A 119 19.11 -7.20 6.43
N SER A 120 19.86 -6.64 7.38
CA SER A 120 19.28 -6.08 8.61
C SER A 120 18.24 -4.96 8.37
N TYR A 121 18.37 -4.22 7.27
CA TYR A 121 17.37 -3.21 6.89
C TYR A 121 16.02 -3.78 6.45
N CYS A 122 15.95 -5.09 6.16
CA CYS A 122 14.71 -5.78 5.85
C CYS A 122 13.87 -6.11 7.10
N TYR A 123 14.41 -5.86 8.29
CA TYR A 123 13.73 -6.16 9.54
C TYR A 123 12.48 -5.30 9.74
N ARG A 124 11.32 -5.94 9.79
CA ARG A 124 10.00 -5.29 9.85
C ARG A 124 9.85 -4.22 8.77
N ASN A 125 10.29 -4.55 7.54
CA ASN A 125 10.31 -3.67 6.39
C ASN A 125 9.51 -4.27 5.23
N SER A 126 8.75 -3.42 4.59
CA SER A 126 7.97 -3.64 3.38
C SER A 126 7.63 -2.27 2.78
N GLY A 127 6.87 -2.24 1.69
CA GLY A 127 6.47 -0.99 1.06
C GLY A 127 5.25 -1.12 0.15
N VAL A 128 4.63 0.02 -0.12
CA VAL A 128 3.65 0.21 -1.19
C VAL A 128 4.28 1.11 -2.23
N MET A 129 4.58 0.55 -3.40
CA MET A 129 5.10 1.33 -4.52
C MET A 129 3.96 2.06 -5.21
N VAL A 130 4.14 3.36 -5.47
CA VAL A 130 3.26 4.19 -6.30
C VAL A 130 4.06 4.82 -7.43
N HIS A 131 3.43 5.19 -8.52
CA HIS A 131 4.12 5.64 -9.74
C HIS A 131 5.23 4.69 -10.20
N SER A 132 5.05 3.40 -9.96
CA SER A 132 6.05 2.38 -10.28
C SER A 132 6.13 2.10 -11.78
N GLN A 133 7.34 1.77 -12.25
CA GLN A 133 7.50 1.11 -13.54
C GLN A 133 6.70 -0.21 -13.58
N SER A 134 6.46 -0.76 -14.77
CA SER A 134 5.75 -2.05 -14.90
C SER A 134 6.65 -3.23 -14.52
N PRO A 135 6.06 -4.36 -14.08
CA PRO A 135 6.85 -5.56 -13.78
C PRO A 135 7.60 -6.10 -14.99
N GLU A 136 7.06 -5.93 -16.22
CA GLU A 136 7.70 -6.38 -17.47
C GLU A 136 8.90 -5.52 -17.85
N SER A 137 8.97 -4.26 -17.38
CA SER A 137 10.08 -3.35 -17.66
C SER A 137 11.24 -3.49 -16.67
N MET A 138 11.08 -4.28 -15.62
CA MET A 138 12.16 -4.58 -14.68
C MET A 138 13.13 -5.59 -15.26
N ASP A 139 14.42 -5.34 -15.08
CA ASP A 139 15.45 -6.35 -15.36
C ASP A 139 15.26 -7.59 -14.48
N ILE A 140 15.76 -8.74 -14.95
CA ILE A 140 15.57 -10.02 -14.25
C ILE A 140 16.10 -9.95 -12.80
N ASP A 141 17.24 -9.29 -12.59
CA ASP A 141 17.94 -9.18 -11.32
C ASP A 141 17.71 -7.82 -10.63
N GLN A 142 16.74 -7.03 -11.09
CA GLN A 142 16.40 -5.76 -10.45
C GLN A 142 15.66 -6.01 -9.14
N ASN A 143 16.18 -5.48 -8.03
CA ASN A 143 15.62 -5.69 -6.70
C ASN A 143 14.40 -4.80 -6.43
N TRP A 144 14.46 -3.52 -6.79
CA TRP A 144 13.37 -2.56 -6.58
C TRP A 144 12.95 -1.92 -7.90
N PRO A 145 11.65 -1.76 -8.15
CA PRO A 145 11.19 -0.98 -9.30
C PRO A 145 11.53 0.50 -9.13
N VAL A 146 11.79 1.19 -10.23
CA VAL A 146 11.79 2.66 -10.23
C VAL A 146 10.40 3.14 -9.83
N SER A 147 10.27 3.79 -8.67
CA SER A 147 9.00 4.13 -8.05
C SER A 147 9.17 5.13 -6.90
N ILE A 148 8.06 5.63 -6.36
CA ILE A 148 8.01 6.19 -5.02
C ILE A 148 7.51 5.07 -4.09
N GLU A 149 8.27 4.75 -3.07
CA GLU A 149 7.90 3.77 -2.06
C GLU A 149 7.31 4.47 -0.83
N VAL A 150 6.09 4.13 -0.48
CA VAL A 150 5.54 4.40 0.86
C VAL A 150 5.98 3.25 1.75
N GLN A 151 7.08 3.45 2.46
CA GLN A 151 7.74 2.42 3.25
C GLN A 151 6.92 2.05 4.49
N LEU A 152 6.68 0.76 4.66
CA LEU A 152 5.99 0.18 5.80
C LEU A 152 7.03 -0.36 6.78
N LEU A 153 7.09 0.19 7.98
CA LEU A 153 7.98 -0.30 9.04
C LEU A 153 7.18 -0.71 10.28
N GLY A 154 7.63 -1.78 10.91
CA GLY A 154 7.14 -2.22 12.21
C GLY A 154 8.18 -1.98 13.30
N SER A 155 7.73 -1.73 14.52
CA SER A 155 8.56 -1.52 15.71
C SER A 155 8.57 -2.74 16.61
N THR A 156 9.60 -2.84 17.45
CA THR A 156 9.69 -3.77 18.58
C THR A 156 9.99 -2.99 19.86
N ASP A 157 10.11 -3.66 20.99
CA ASP A 157 10.50 -2.99 22.25
C ASP A 157 11.86 -2.34 22.14
N SER A 158 12.79 -2.95 21.39
CA SER A 158 14.18 -2.48 21.22
C SER A 158 14.40 -1.59 20.00
N VAL A 159 13.55 -1.68 18.96
CA VAL A 159 13.69 -0.92 17.72
C VAL A 159 12.42 -0.10 17.49
N LYS A 160 12.55 1.22 17.54
CA LYS A 160 11.47 2.17 17.29
C LYS A 160 11.67 2.84 15.93
N GLN A 161 10.69 2.67 15.05
CA GLN A 161 10.72 3.27 13.71
C GLN A 161 9.32 3.71 13.28
N THR A 162 9.27 4.84 12.57
CA THR A 162 8.04 5.38 11.99
C THR A 162 7.67 4.62 10.74
N THR A 163 6.39 4.55 10.41
CA THR A 163 5.89 3.93 9.18
C THR A 163 5.32 4.96 8.21
N ALA A 164 5.00 4.57 6.99
CA ALA A 164 4.59 5.46 5.92
C ALA A 164 5.64 6.56 5.60
N ASN A 165 6.91 6.19 5.71
CA ASN A 165 8.03 6.99 5.21
C ASN A 165 7.98 7.08 3.69
N ILE A 166 8.77 7.94 3.06
CA ILE A 166 8.95 7.95 1.60
C ILE A 166 10.37 7.54 1.28
N CYS A 167 10.54 6.46 0.51
CA CYS A 167 11.81 6.12 -0.12
C CYS A 167 11.70 6.24 -1.65
N THR A 168 12.81 6.49 -2.31
CA THR A 168 12.84 6.93 -3.72
C THR A 168 13.77 6.07 -4.57
N PRO A 169 13.49 4.76 -4.76
CA PRO A 169 14.31 3.92 -5.64
C PRO A 169 14.21 4.39 -7.10
N GLY A 170 15.30 4.92 -7.65
CA GLY A 170 15.39 5.45 -9.01
C GLY A 170 14.57 6.73 -9.26
N THR A 171 14.18 7.41 -8.20
CA THR A 171 13.34 8.61 -8.25
C THR A 171 13.83 9.67 -7.27
N THR A 172 13.25 10.86 -7.35
CA THR A 172 13.44 11.97 -6.41
C THR A 172 12.09 12.64 -6.14
N VAL A 173 11.99 13.36 -5.03
CA VAL A 173 10.81 14.14 -4.66
C VAL A 173 11.21 15.51 -4.11
N TYR A 174 10.24 16.40 -4.02
CA TYR A 174 10.35 17.61 -3.21
C TYR A 174 9.73 17.35 -1.84
N TYR A 175 10.46 17.70 -0.79
CA TYR A 175 10.00 17.66 0.58
C TYR A 175 10.11 19.04 1.22
N LYS A 176 9.02 19.54 1.84
CA LYS A 176 8.96 20.92 2.36
C LYS A 176 9.35 21.97 1.31
N ASP A 177 8.83 21.79 0.08
CA ASP A 177 9.06 22.64 -1.10
C ASP A 177 10.52 22.71 -1.58
N GLN A 178 11.39 21.82 -1.12
CA GLN A 178 12.77 21.71 -1.56
C GLN A 178 13.04 20.36 -2.22
N PRO A 179 13.83 20.31 -3.31
CA PRO A 179 14.29 19.05 -3.84
C PRO A 179 15.14 18.33 -2.79
N THR A 180 14.98 17.02 -2.67
CA THR A 180 15.77 16.23 -1.72
C THR A 180 16.54 15.13 -2.42
N ASN A 181 17.78 14.91 -1.98
CA ASN A 181 18.61 13.78 -2.38
C ASN A 181 18.60 12.66 -1.32
N GLU A 182 17.81 12.81 -0.25
CA GLU A 182 17.64 11.76 0.74
C GLU A 182 16.89 10.59 0.10
N HIS A 183 17.47 9.40 0.18
CA HIS A 183 16.83 8.20 -0.33
C HIS A 183 15.54 7.86 0.42
N CYS A 184 15.55 8.03 1.75
CA CYS A 184 14.36 7.82 2.58
C CYS A 184 14.12 9.02 3.52
N ILE A 185 12.89 9.50 3.53
CA ILE A 185 12.39 10.60 4.38
C ILE A 185 11.48 9.99 5.43
N SER A 186 11.82 10.15 6.71
CA SER A 186 11.01 9.66 7.82
C SER A 186 9.71 10.45 7.98
N SER A 187 8.62 9.76 8.24
CA SER A 187 7.32 10.33 8.58
C SER A 187 7.24 10.75 10.05
N ASN A 188 6.14 11.37 10.43
CA ASN A 188 5.80 11.69 11.82
C ASN A 188 4.79 10.69 12.42
N SER A 189 4.73 9.45 11.93
CA SER A 189 3.81 8.45 12.44
C SER A 189 4.15 8.02 13.87
N LYS A 190 3.17 7.44 14.55
CA LYS A 190 3.43 6.64 15.75
C LYS A 190 4.17 5.35 15.40
N TYR A 191 4.64 4.64 16.41
CA TYR A 191 5.21 3.30 16.30
C TYR A 191 4.10 2.26 16.36
N PHE A 192 4.21 1.20 15.53
CA PHE A 192 3.29 0.08 15.49
C PHE A 192 4.06 -1.22 15.69
N PHE A 193 3.49 -2.12 16.49
CA PHE A 193 4.17 -3.35 16.89
C PHE A 193 3.60 -4.57 16.15
N ASP A 194 4.29 -5.71 16.29
CA ASP A 194 3.87 -6.95 15.66
C ASP A 194 2.43 -7.34 15.97
N GLY A 195 1.75 -7.79 14.94
CA GLY A 195 0.35 -8.21 15.02
C GLY A 195 -0.66 -7.07 15.03
N GLU A 196 -0.22 -5.81 15.21
CA GLU A 196 -1.11 -4.65 15.11
C GLU A 196 -1.49 -4.36 13.66
N TRP A 197 -2.78 -4.24 13.40
CA TRP A 197 -3.28 -3.77 12.11
C TRP A 197 -3.11 -2.27 11.99
N VAL A 198 -2.39 -1.85 10.93
CA VAL A 198 -2.15 -0.44 10.59
C VAL A 198 -3.05 -0.06 9.42
N ASN A 199 -3.77 1.05 9.55
CA ASN A 199 -4.55 1.63 8.46
C ASN A 199 -3.73 2.74 7.80
N LEU A 200 -3.48 2.59 6.52
CA LEU A 200 -2.73 3.55 5.71
C LEU A 200 -3.57 4.02 4.54
N ASP A 201 -3.77 5.32 4.42
CA ASP A 201 -4.30 5.94 3.20
C ASP A 201 -3.17 6.68 2.48
N ILE A 202 -3.02 6.42 1.19
CA ILE A 202 -2.07 7.10 0.31
C ILE A 202 -2.88 7.88 -0.71
N ILE A 203 -2.79 9.21 -0.68
CA ILE A 203 -3.41 10.08 -1.67
C ILE A 203 -2.36 10.46 -2.70
N VAL A 204 -2.58 10.06 -3.94
CA VAL A 204 -1.73 10.39 -5.09
C VAL A 204 -2.49 11.33 -6.01
N GLU A 205 -1.93 12.50 -6.28
CA GLU A 205 -2.51 13.51 -7.16
C GLU A 205 -1.64 13.72 -8.42
N GLY A 206 -1.55 12.67 -9.25
CA GLY A 206 -0.68 12.66 -10.42
C GLY A 206 0.75 13.02 -10.06
N GLY A 207 1.40 13.85 -10.87
CA GLY A 207 2.75 14.36 -10.60
C GLY A 207 2.82 15.51 -9.59
N LYS A 208 1.72 15.83 -8.88
CA LYS A 208 1.68 16.97 -7.95
C LYS A 208 2.12 16.59 -6.55
N THR A 209 1.34 15.76 -5.87
CA THR A 209 1.57 15.42 -4.45
C THR A 209 1.31 13.95 -4.15
N ILE A 210 2.01 13.45 -3.13
CA ILE A 210 1.76 12.17 -2.47
C ILE A 210 1.62 12.46 -0.98
N THR A 211 0.47 12.10 -0.40
CA THR A 211 0.16 12.33 1.02
C THR A 211 -0.08 10.99 1.71
N ASN A 212 0.67 10.72 2.76
CA ASN A 212 0.55 9.53 3.58
C ASN A 212 -0.20 9.85 4.88
N ILE A 213 -1.23 9.06 5.16
CA ILE A 213 -2.12 9.21 6.32
C ILE A 213 -2.17 7.87 7.05
N VAL A 214 -1.78 7.85 8.32
CA VAL A 214 -1.78 6.64 9.16
C VAL A 214 -2.79 6.82 10.29
N ASN A 215 -3.75 5.90 10.39
CA ASN A 215 -4.82 5.96 11.40
C ASN A 215 -5.45 7.36 11.51
N SER A 216 -5.74 7.99 10.37
CA SER A 216 -6.34 9.32 10.22
C SER A 216 -5.42 10.52 10.47
N ASP A 217 -4.16 10.32 10.81
CA ASP A 217 -3.17 11.39 10.97
C ASP A 217 -2.35 11.52 9.68
N THR A 218 -2.28 12.72 9.07
CA THR A 218 -1.34 13.00 7.98
C THR A 218 0.07 13.00 8.54
N VAL A 219 0.90 12.06 8.08
CA VAL A 219 2.23 11.83 8.65
C VAL A 219 3.38 12.26 7.74
N LEU A 220 3.13 12.37 6.43
CA LEU A 220 4.11 12.86 5.47
C LEU A 220 3.41 13.35 4.19
N VAL A 221 3.94 14.42 3.61
CA VAL A 221 3.56 14.95 2.29
C VAL A 221 4.83 15.23 1.50
N CYS A 222 4.91 14.71 0.29
CA CYS A 222 5.93 15.09 -0.69
C CYS A 222 5.28 15.49 -2.01
N SER A 223 6.06 16.10 -2.91
CA SER A 223 5.55 16.62 -4.17
C SER A 223 6.54 16.42 -5.31
N LYS A 224 6.06 16.62 -6.54
CA LYS A 224 6.85 16.56 -7.78
C LYS A 224 7.73 15.30 -7.87
N PRO A 225 7.14 14.09 -7.80
CA PRO A 225 7.89 12.85 -7.99
C PRO A 225 8.51 12.83 -9.38
N GLN A 226 9.81 12.54 -9.47
CA GLN A 226 10.58 12.61 -10.71
C GLN A 226 11.52 11.42 -10.84
N ILE A 227 11.88 11.06 -12.07
CA ILE A 227 12.96 10.12 -12.36
C ILE A 227 14.28 10.70 -11.89
N GLY A 228 15.14 9.90 -11.24
CA GLY A 228 16.47 10.32 -10.81
C GLY A 228 16.93 9.67 -9.51
N GLY A 229 18.12 10.07 -9.05
CA GLY A 229 18.63 9.71 -7.73
C GLY A 229 19.13 8.26 -7.60
N TYR A 230 19.09 7.75 -6.37
CA TYR A 230 19.66 6.47 -5.99
C TYR A 230 18.91 5.30 -6.65
N LEU A 231 19.65 4.27 -7.08
CA LEU A 231 19.13 3.05 -7.74
C LEU A 231 18.49 3.26 -9.12
N LEU A 232 18.64 4.42 -9.76
CA LEU A 232 18.18 4.56 -11.14
C LEU A 232 19.03 3.67 -12.07
N PRO A 233 18.43 2.74 -12.83
CA PRO A 233 19.16 1.93 -13.80
C PRO A 233 19.82 2.81 -14.86
N LYS A 234 21.08 2.50 -15.23
CA LYS A 234 21.88 3.32 -16.19
C LYS A 234 21.18 3.55 -17.53
N ASN A 235 20.40 2.58 -17.97
CA ASN A 235 19.70 2.63 -19.28
C ASN A 235 18.19 2.81 -19.09
N TYR A 236 17.75 3.48 -18.02
CA TYR A 236 16.33 3.75 -17.82
C TYR A 236 15.82 4.63 -18.97
N PRO A 237 14.64 4.30 -19.57
CA PRO A 237 14.22 4.94 -20.84
C PRO A 237 13.81 6.40 -20.69
N LEU A 238 13.52 6.88 -19.48
CA LEU A 238 13.14 8.26 -19.22
C LEU A 238 14.33 9.04 -18.64
N PRO A 239 14.57 10.28 -19.09
CA PRO A 239 15.64 11.12 -18.56
C PRO A 239 15.38 11.54 -17.11
N GLU A 240 16.46 11.79 -16.36
CA GLU A 240 16.36 12.38 -15.02
C GLU A 240 15.61 13.72 -15.06
N GLY A 241 14.83 13.99 -14.01
CA GLY A 241 13.96 15.16 -13.91
C GLY A 241 12.61 14.99 -14.61
N THR A 242 12.37 13.86 -15.33
CA THR A 242 11.04 13.57 -15.89
C THR A 242 10.02 13.40 -14.76
N LEU A 243 8.96 14.20 -14.78
CA LEU A 243 7.88 14.14 -13.80
C LEU A 243 7.10 12.82 -13.94
N LEU A 244 6.84 12.15 -12.82
CA LEU A 244 6.01 10.95 -12.77
C LEU A 244 4.55 11.34 -12.58
N GLU A 245 3.76 11.24 -13.63
CA GLU A 245 2.33 11.59 -13.59
C GLU A 245 1.41 10.39 -13.35
N ASP A 246 1.91 9.19 -13.62
CA ASP A 246 1.20 7.91 -13.47
C ASP A 246 2.19 6.76 -13.31
N GLY A 247 1.69 5.59 -12.92
CA GLY A 247 2.46 4.36 -12.78
C GLY A 247 1.65 3.24 -12.15
N TYR A 248 2.33 2.15 -11.86
CA TYR A 248 1.70 0.98 -11.22
C TYR A 248 1.77 1.10 -9.70
N ILE A 249 0.85 0.38 -9.04
CA ILE A 249 0.89 0.12 -7.60
C ILE A 249 1.54 -1.26 -7.42
N ALA A 250 2.45 -1.39 -6.45
CA ALA A 250 2.96 -2.70 -6.06
C ALA A 250 3.09 -2.83 -4.53
N LEU A 251 2.93 -4.06 -4.03
CA LEU A 251 3.15 -4.43 -2.63
C LEU A 251 4.48 -5.17 -2.53
N GLN A 252 5.36 -4.72 -1.66
CA GLN A 252 6.75 -5.20 -1.55
C GLN A 252 6.89 -6.37 -0.57
N ALA A 253 7.87 -7.23 -0.83
CA ALA A 253 8.33 -8.32 0.02
C ALA A 253 9.86 -8.34 0.12
N GLU A 254 10.40 -8.25 1.34
CA GLU A 254 11.83 -8.13 1.64
C GLU A 254 12.33 -9.13 2.68
N GLY A 255 11.83 -10.37 2.68
CA GLY A 255 12.28 -11.41 3.62
C GLY A 255 11.63 -11.35 5.00
N GLN A 256 10.76 -10.37 5.27
CA GLN A 256 9.94 -10.27 6.47
C GLN A 256 8.49 -10.65 6.14
N PRO A 257 7.88 -11.64 6.84
CA PRO A 257 6.48 -11.97 6.62
C PRO A 257 5.54 -10.84 7.03
N LEU A 258 4.51 -10.61 6.22
CA LEU A 258 3.43 -9.67 6.55
C LEU A 258 2.12 -10.06 5.90
N GLU A 259 1.05 -9.45 6.35
CA GLU A 259 -0.31 -9.72 5.92
C GLU A 259 -1.01 -8.42 5.51
N PHE A 260 -1.82 -8.51 4.44
CA PHE A 260 -2.75 -7.46 4.02
C PHE A 260 -4.17 -8.03 4.07
N ARG A 261 -5.06 -7.38 4.81
CA ARG A 261 -6.47 -7.78 4.84
C ARG A 261 -7.34 -6.90 3.95
N ARG A 262 -6.81 -5.73 3.52
CA ARG A 262 -7.54 -4.79 2.69
C ARG A 262 -6.59 -3.99 1.80
N VAL A 263 -6.94 -3.88 0.52
CA VAL A 263 -6.28 -3.02 -0.46
C VAL A 263 -7.38 -2.46 -1.36
N ASP A 264 -7.83 -1.25 -1.08
CA ASP A 264 -8.94 -0.61 -1.77
C ASP A 264 -8.50 0.67 -2.45
N LEU A 265 -9.06 0.93 -3.62
CA LEU A 265 -8.75 2.09 -4.44
C LEU A 265 -9.99 2.96 -4.65
N LYS A 266 -9.79 4.26 -4.62
CA LYS A 266 -10.76 5.24 -5.08
C LYS A 266 -10.09 6.17 -6.10
N LYS A 267 -10.50 6.08 -7.38
CA LYS A 267 -9.99 6.97 -8.43
C LYS A 267 -10.45 8.40 -8.17
N LEU A 268 -9.56 9.35 -8.37
CA LEU A 268 -9.84 10.78 -8.28
C LEU A 268 -10.04 11.33 -9.68
N ASP A 269 -10.99 12.25 -9.84
CA ASP A 269 -11.18 12.96 -11.09
C ASP A 269 -9.95 13.84 -11.38
N ARG A 270 -9.45 13.82 -12.60
CA ARG A 270 -8.42 14.77 -13.05
C ARG A 270 -9.05 16.17 -13.05
N LYS A 271 -8.57 17.04 -12.18
CA LYS A 271 -8.90 18.48 -12.21
C LYS A 271 -7.99 19.22 -13.16
#